data_b47cf3ab21d89104863d2f2f67358198
#
_entry.id   b47cf3ab21d89104863d2f2f67358198
#
_cell.length_a   1.000
_cell.length_b   1.000
_cell.length_c   1.000
_cell.angle_alpha   90.00
_cell.angle_beta   90.00
_cell.angle_gamma   90.00
#
_symmetry.space_group_name_H-M   'P 1'
#
loop_
_entity.id
_entity.type
_entity.pdbx_description
1 polymer ?
#
loop_
_entity_poly.entity_id
_entity_poly.type
_entity_poly.pdbx_seq_one_letter_code
_entity_poly.pdbx_strand_id
1 'polypeptide(L)'
;LNGLRGEIVETAVNLPAIGREEFLIVKPYINLAEKLGKIYFQIEKNPISNIVINYYGEIAQQETALVDATAIKGILEPVLKEEVNYINSKPLAEKRGINIAINKKDVKYKNYSSAIEFVVSNEEGHKIHVVGTIGINGEERIVNIKKHDVDMAISDNMIYLGNDDVPGVIGAVGETLGKAGVNIATMNVGRRNDSAIMLLTVDSEVEEKALKKLRNLSQIKWAYYLDLKL
;
A
#
# COMPACT_ATOMS: atom_id res chain seq x y z
N LEU A 1 2.52 22.87 -18.41
CA LEU A 1 3.84 22.26 -18.19
C LEU A 1 3.78 21.18 -17.10
N ASN A 2 3.04 21.39 -16.00
CA ASN A 2 2.92 20.42 -14.90
C ASN A 2 2.18 19.13 -15.32
N GLY A 3 1.13 19.25 -16.14
CA GLY A 3 0.41 18.08 -16.66
C GLY A 3 1.25 17.19 -17.59
N LEU A 4 2.26 17.75 -18.28
CA LEU A 4 3.20 17.00 -19.12
C LEU A 4 4.26 16.22 -18.30
N ARG A 5 4.41 16.55 -17.02
CA ARG A 5 5.30 15.84 -16.07
C ARG A 5 4.57 14.80 -15.22
N GLY A 6 3.28 14.52 -15.52
CA GLY A 6 2.49 13.58 -14.72
C GLY A 6 2.02 14.16 -13.38
N GLU A 7 2.21 15.46 -13.14
CA GLU A 7 1.73 16.15 -11.93
C GLU A 7 0.23 16.41 -12.03
N ILE A 8 -0.48 16.29 -10.91
CA ILE A 8 -1.93 16.57 -10.85
C ILE A 8 -2.15 18.06 -11.02
N VAL A 9 -2.86 18.44 -12.07
CA VAL A 9 -3.25 19.83 -12.36
C VAL A 9 -4.74 19.97 -12.13
N GLU A 10 -5.15 20.84 -11.22
CA GLU A 10 -6.55 21.10 -10.85
C GLU A 10 -7.46 21.45 -12.05
N THR A 11 -6.89 21.81 -13.20
CA THR A 11 -7.59 22.21 -14.43
C THR A 11 -7.38 21.24 -15.60
N ALA A 12 -6.92 20.02 -15.37
CA ALA A 12 -6.69 19.07 -16.46
C ALA A 12 -8.02 18.62 -17.09
N VAL A 13 -8.15 18.81 -18.40
CA VAL A 13 -9.37 18.57 -19.21
C VAL A 13 -9.88 17.11 -19.16
N ASN A 14 -9.03 16.17 -18.77
CA ASN A 14 -9.34 14.73 -18.73
C ASN A 14 -9.58 14.18 -17.31
N LEU A 15 -9.61 15.02 -16.29
CA LEU A 15 -10.03 14.63 -14.94
C LEU A 15 -11.51 14.94 -14.76
N PRO A 16 -12.26 14.11 -14.00
CA PRO A 16 -13.60 14.48 -13.57
C PRO A 16 -13.55 15.89 -12.96
N ALA A 17 -14.54 16.72 -13.25
CA ALA A 17 -14.66 18.05 -12.66
C ALA A 17 -15.03 17.90 -11.17
N ILE A 18 -14.02 17.69 -10.34
CA ILE A 18 -14.18 17.62 -8.88
C ILE A 18 -14.24 19.04 -8.34
N GLY A 19 -15.25 19.36 -7.54
CA GLY A 19 -15.35 20.61 -6.83
C GLY A 19 -14.15 20.83 -5.90
N ARG A 20 -13.73 22.08 -5.69
CA ARG A 20 -12.56 22.40 -4.85
C ARG A 20 -12.68 21.83 -3.42
N GLU A 21 -13.87 21.87 -2.83
CA GLU A 21 -14.12 21.33 -1.48
C GLU A 21 -13.98 19.81 -1.47
N GLU A 22 -14.57 19.13 -2.43
CA GLU A 22 -14.50 17.69 -2.59
C GLU A 22 -13.05 17.23 -2.85
N PHE A 23 -12.30 17.98 -3.67
CA PHE A 23 -10.88 17.71 -3.92
C PHE A 23 -10.06 17.75 -2.62
N LEU A 24 -10.31 18.69 -1.72
CA LEU A 24 -9.61 18.75 -0.43
C LEU A 24 -9.85 17.53 0.45
N ILE A 25 -11.04 16.91 0.34
CA ILE A 25 -11.37 15.68 1.07
C ILE A 25 -10.65 14.47 0.47
N VAL A 26 -10.61 14.34 -0.86
CA VAL A 26 -10.02 13.17 -1.54
C VAL A 26 -8.51 13.25 -1.68
N LYS A 27 -7.92 14.46 -1.68
CA LYS A 27 -6.48 14.69 -1.90
C LYS A 27 -5.55 13.82 -1.02
N PRO A 28 -5.76 13.68 0.30
CA PRO A 28 -4.92 12.81 1.13
C PRO A 28 -4.96 11.34 0.70
N TYR A 29 -6.10 10.91 0.14
CA TYR A 29 -6.30 9.54 -0.31
C TYR A 29 -5.60 9.24 -1.64
N ILE A 30 -5.22 10.23 -2.43
CA ILE A 30 -4.50 10.06 -3.70
C ILE A 30 -3.12 9.44 -3.43
N ASN A 31 -2.33 10.07 -2.55
CA ASN A 31 -1.01 9.56 -2.18
C ASN A 31 -1.10 8.20 -1.46
N LEU A 32 -2.04 8.09 -0.51
CA LEU A 32 -2.32 6.83 0.17
C LEU A 32 -2.57 5.70 -0.84
N ALA A 33 -3.44 5.94 -1.83
CA ALA A 33 -3.80 4.95 -2.84
C ALA A 33 -2.60 4.50 -3.68
N GLU A 34 -1.73 5.42 -4.08
CA GLU A 34 -0.50 5.09 -4.81
C GLU A 34 0.44 4.22 -3.96
N LYS A 35 0.68 4.61 -2.71
CA LYS A 35 1.53 3.84 -1.79
C LYS A 35 0.97 2.45 -1.51
N LEU A 36 -0.34 2.30 -1.28
CA LEU A 36 -0.97 0.99 -1.10
C LEU A 36 -0.84 0.12 -2.36
N GLY A 37 -0.96 0.72 -3.55
CA GLY A 37 -0.73 0.03 -4.82
C GLY A 37 0.70 -0.50 -4.95
N LYS A 38 1.70 0.32 -4.63
CA LYS A 38 3.12 -0.07 -4.66
C LYS A 38 3.45 -1.26 -3.73
N ILE A 39 2.74 -1.40 -2.59
CA ILE A 39 2.94 -2.51 -1.66
C ILE A 39 2.69 -3.86 -2.32
N TYR A 40 1.64 -3.97 -3.15
CA TYR A 40 1.29 -5.25 -3.76
C TYR A 40 2.47 -5.88 -4.50
N PHE A 41 3.06 -5.15 -5.43
CA PHE A 41 4.10 -5.70 -6.30
C PHE A 41 5.40 -6.03 -5.57
N GLN A 42 5.68 -5.32 -4.49
CA GLN A 42 6.89 -5.56 -3.68
C GLN A 42 6.78 -6.82 -2.80
N ILE A 43 5.54 -7.26 -2.52
CA ILE A 43 5.26 -8.48 -1.74
C ILE A 43 4.99 -9.67 -2.66
N GLU A 44 4.23 -9.46 -3.75
CA GLU A 44 3.73 -10.50 -4.65
C GLU A 44 4.15 -10.18 -6.08
N LYS A 45 4.94 -11.06 -6.70
CA LYS A 45 5.47 -10.85 -8.05
C LYS A 45 4.67 -11.57 -9.14
N ASN A 46 3.53 -12.19 -8.77
CA ASN A 46 2.71 -12.93 -9.70
C ASN A 46 1.90 -12.00 -10.63
N PRO A 47 1.60 -12.43 -11.87
CA PRO A 47 0.75 -11.68 -12.77
C PRO A 47 -0.60 -11.34 -12.14
N ILE A 48 -1.08 -10.13 -12.37
CA ILE A 48 -2.36 -9.63 -11.83
C ILE A 48 -3.49 -10.00 -12.78
N SER A 49 -4.60 -10.52 -12.26
CA SER A 49 -5.83 -10.74 -13.01
C SER A 49 -7.00 -9.86 -12.56
N ASN A 50 -7.05 -9.49 -11.27
CA ASN A 50 -8.14 -8.67 -10.75
C ASN A 50 -7.62 -7.64 -9.75
N ILE A 51 -8.17 -6.44 -9.83
CA ILE A 51 -7.99 -5.34 -8.87
C ILE A 51 -9.38 -4.97 -8.34
N VAL A 52 -9.60 -5.08 -7.04
CA VAL A 52 -10.82 -4.62 -6.38
C VAL A 52 -10.46 -3.50 -5.41
N ILE A 53 -11.08 -2.35 -5.58
CA ILE A 53 -10.94 -1.19 -4.70
C ILE A 53 -12.25 -1.03 -3.95
N ASN A 54 -12.21 -1.14 -2.63
CA ASN A 54 -13.36 -0.92 -1.76
C ASN A 54 -13.15 0.36 -0.96
N TYR A 55 -14.08 1.27 -1.06
CA TYR A 55 -14.16 2.48 -0.24
C TYR A 55 -15.15 2.27 0.90
N TYR A 56 -14.79 2.73 2.10
CA TYR A 56 -15.61 2.60 3.30
C TYR A 56 -15.82 3.96 3.95
N GLY A 57 -17.06 4.20 4.43
CA GLY A 57 -17.44 5.38 5.19
C GLY A 57 -17.46 6.67 4.36
N GLU A 58 -16.97 7.77 4.89
CA GLU A 58 -17.10 9.11 4.29
C GLU A 58 -16.47 9.22 2.92
N ILE A 59 -15.32 8.59 2.67
CA ILE A 59 -14.67 8.58 1.36
C ILE A 59 -15.51 7.86 0.29
N ALA A 60 -16.36 6.93 0.67
CA ALA A 60 -17.25 6.23 -0.25
C ALA A 60 -18.33 7.15 -0.85
N GLN A 61 -18.60 8.29 -0.22
CA GLN A 61 -19.57 9.29 -0.69
C GLN A 61 -18.96 10.30 -1.68
N GLN A 62 -17.63 10.27 -1.87
CA GLN A 62 -16.89 11.23 -2.68
C GLN A 62 -16.68 10.73 -4.11
N GLU A 63 -16.29 11.65 -5.03
CA GLU A 63 -15.82 11.27 -6.36
C GLU A 63 -14.41 10.70 -6.27
N THR A 64 -14.26 9.38 -6.54
CA THR A 64 -13.01 8.64 -6.31
C THR A 64 -12.21 8.34 -7.57
N ALA A 65 -12.65 8.79 -8.75
CA ALA A 65 -12.02 8.43 -10.03
C ALA A 65 -10.51 8.70 -10.08
N LEU A 66 -10.05 9.82 -9.47
CA LEU A 66 -8.63 10.15 -9.41
C LEU A 66 -7.89 9.20 -8.43
N VAL A 67 -8.50 8.86 -7.31
CA VAL A 67 -7.95 7.91 -6.33
C VAL A 67 -7.84 6.52 -6.97
N ASP A 68 -8.87 6.09 -7.73
CA ASP A 68 -8.88 4.83 -8.47
C ASP A 68 -7.73 4.76 -9.49
N ALA A 69 -7.58 5.83 -10.29
CA ALA A 69 -6.54 5.90 -11.31
C ALA A 69 -5.13 5.85 -10.69
N THR A 70 -4.94 6.53 -9.55
CA THR A 70 -3.66 6.57 -8.83
C THR A 70 -3.36 5.23 -8.15
N ALA A 71 -4.37 4.56 -7.61
CA ALA A 71 -4.25 3.20 -7.09
C ALA A 71 -3.75 2.23 -8.16
N ILE A 72 -4.39 2.24 -9.33
CA ILE A 72 -4.04 1.39 -10.46
C ILE A 72 -2.63 1.73 -10.96
N LYS A 73 -2.27 3.04 -11.03
CA LYS A 73 -0.91 3.48 -11.34
C LYS A 73 0.10 2.83 -10.39
N GLY A 74 -0.08 2.96 -9.07
CA GLY A 74 0.82 2.39 -8.07
C GLY A 74 0.99 0.87 -8.19
N ILE A 75 -0.06 0.15 -8.58
CA ILE A 75 -0.01 -1.29 -8.82
C ILE A 75 0.75 -1.63 -10.10
N LEU A 76 0.58 -0.86 -11.19
CA LEU A 76 1.10 -1.21 -12.51
C LEU A 76 2.50 -0.65 -12.78
N GLU A 77 2.84 0.52 -12.24
CA GLU A 77 4.10 1.22 -12.50
C GLU A 77 5.34 0.34 -12.27
N PRO A 78 5.43 -0.47 -11.18
CA PRO A 78 6.58 -1.35 -10.97
C PRO A 78 6.68 -2.52 -11.96
N VAL A 79 5.60 -2.83 -12.67
CA VAL A 79 5.49 -4.00 -13.56
C VAL A 79 5.72 -3.64 -15.01
N LEU A 80 5.31 -2.43 -15.41
CA LEU A 80 5.31 -2.00 -16.80
C LEU A 80 6.60 -1.27 -17.14
N LYS A 81 7.15 -1.58 -18.32
CA LYS A 81 8.30 -0.86 -18.87
C LYS A 81 7.91 0.47 -19.52
N GLU A 82 6.64 0.66 -19.78
CA GLU A 82 6.06 1.88 -20.32
C GLU A 82 5.65 2.83 -19.20
N GLU A 83 5.64 4.11 -19.49
CA GLU A 83 5.25 5.14 -18.52
C GLU A 83 3.77 4.97 -18.13
N VAL A 84 3.51 4.76 -16.85
CA VAL A 84 2.17 4.67 -16.27
C VAL A 84 1.87 5.96 -15.52
N ASN A 85 0.74 6.58 -15.85
CA ASN A 85 0.22 7.77 -15.18
C ASN A 85 -1.27 7.59 -14.87
N TYR A 86 -1.86 8.53 -14.14
CA TYR A 86 -3.27 8.46 -13.74
C TYR A 86 -4.26 8.56 -14.92
N ILE A 87 -3.84 9.02 -16.11
CA ILE A 87 -4.70 9.09 -17.30
C ILE A 87 -4.76 7.72 -18.00
N ASN A 88 -3.61 7.04 -18.12
CA ASN A 88 -3.50 5.80 -18.88
C ASN A 88 -3.55 4.53 -18.03
N SER A 89 -3.49 4.60 -16.70
CA SER A 89 -3.39 3.44 -15.81
C SER A 89 -4.56 2.47 -15.99
N LYS A 90 -5.81 2.95 -16.00
CA LYS A 90 -7.00 2.11 -16.19
C LYS A 90 -7.08 1.49 -17.59
N PRO A 91 -6.92 2.25 -18.70
CA PRO A 91 -6.83 1.67 -20.05
C PRO A 91 -5.72 0.65 -20.21
N LEU A 92 -4.55 0.86 -19.58
CA LEU A 92 -3.45 -0.09 -19.62
C LEU A 92 -3.77 -1.40 -18.89
N ALA A 93 -4.43 -1.32 -17.72
CA ALA A 93 -4.90 -2.49 -17.00
C ALA A 93 -5.91 -3.30 -17.84
N GLU A 94 -6.91 -2.64 -18.40
CA GLU A 94 -7.95 -3.26 -19.25
C GLU A 94 -7.35 -3.91 -20.49
N LYS A 95 -6.42 -3.25 -21.18
CA LYS A 95 -5.69 -3.80 -22.34
C LYS A 95 -4.91 -5.07 -22.02
N ARG A 96 -4.50 -5.23 -20.76
CA ARG A 96 -3.78 -6.42 -20.26
C ARG A 96 -4.70 -7.50 -19.71
N GLY A 97 -6.03 -7.33 -19.84
CA GLY A 97 -7.02 -8.29 -19.36
C GLY A 97 -7.21 -8.26 -17.84
N ILE A 98 -6.75 -7.21 -17.15
CA ILE A 98 -6.93 -7.06 -15.71
C ILE A 98 -8.36 -6.55 -15.46
N ASN A 99 -9.14 -7.29 -14.71
CA ASN A 99 -10.48 -6.88 -14.30
C ASN A 99 -10.39 -5.88 -13.14
N ILE A 100 -11.10 -4.77 -13.24
CA ILE A 100 -11.15 -3.74 -12.21
C ILE A 100 -12.58 -3.65 -11.68
N ALA A 101 -12.74 -3.73 -10.36
CA ALA A 101 -14.00 -3.51 -9.67
C ALA A 101 -13.83 -2.45 -8.58
N ILE A 102 -14.74 -1.48 -8.56
CA ILE A 102 -14.76 -0.40 -7.57
C ILE A 102 -16.08 -0.50 -6.80
N ASN A 103 -15.99 -0.58 -5.47
CA ASN A 103 -17.15 -0.69 -4.61
C ASN A 103 -17.14 0.44 -3.57
N LYS A 104 -18.25 1.13 -3.43
CA LYS A 104 -18.49 2.17 -2.44
C LYS A 104 -19.46 1.63 -1.38
N LYS A 105 -19.01 1.62 -0.12
CA LYS A 105 -19.75 1.02 1.00
C LYS A 105 -19.99 2.09 2.07
N ASP A 106 -21.25 2.43 2.28
CA ASP A 106 -21.68 3.39 3.31
C ASP A 106 -21.69 2.73 4.71
N VAL A 107 -20.57 2.10 5.06
CA VAL A 107 -20.33 1.50 6.37
C VAL A 107 -18.88 1.76 6.76
N LYS A 108 -18.61 1.90 8.03
CA LYS A 108 -17.23 2.07 8.52
C LYS A 108 -16.42 0.78 8.33
N TYR A 109 -15.13 0.95 8.05
CA TYR A 109 -14.18 -0.15 8.17
C TYR A 109 -13.72 -0.23 9.63
N LYS A 110 -14.27 -1.17 10.39
CA LYS A 110 -14.01 -1.27 11.85
C LYS A 110 -14.33 0.06 12.55
N ASN A 111 -13.36 0.67 13.21
CA ASN A 111 -13.49 1.92 13.94
C ASN A 111 -13.06 3.16 13.13
N TYR A 112 -12.68 2.98 11.85
CA TYR A 112 -12.22 4.06 10.98
C TYR A 112 -13.42 4.71 10.27
N SER A 113 -13.51 6.04 10.30
CA SER A 113 -14.57 6.82 9.62
C SER A 113 -14.48 6.70 8.11
N SER A 114 -13.27 6.53 7.59
CA SER A 114 -12.97 6.34 6.17
C SER A 114 -11.82 5.36 5.99
N ALA A 115 -11.90 4.48 5.00
CA ALA A 115 -10.80 3.59 4.63
C ALA A 115 -10.87 3.19 3.15
N ILE A 116 -9.71 2.84 2.60
CA ILE A 116 -9.58 2.25 1.27
C ILE A 116 -8.97 0.85 1.43
N GLU A 117 -9.62 -0.15 0.86
CA GLU A 117 -9.12 -1.52 0.79
C GLU A 117 -8.78 -1.89 -0.64
N PHE A 118 -7.58 -2.37 -0.86
CA PHE A 118 -7.17 -2.98 -2.12
C PHE A 118 -7.12 -4.50 -1.95
N VAL A 119 -7.80 -5.19 -2.87
CA VAL A 119 -7.74 -6.64 -3.00
C VAL A 119 -7.24 -6.93 -4.41
N VAL A 120 -5.99 -7.29 -4.53
CA VAL A 120 -5.37 -7.65 -5.80
C VAL A 120 -5.16 -9.15 -5.85
N SER A 121 -5.52 -9.79 -6.96
CA SER A 121 -5.39 -11.23 -7.11
C SER A 121 -4.83 -11.64 -8.47
N ASN A 122 -4.22 -12.81 -8.50
CA ASN A 122 -3.77 -13.48 -9.72
C ASN A 122 -4.81 -14.53 -10.20
N GLU A 123 -4.53 -15.18 -11.34
CA GLU A 123 -5.39 -16.22 -11.91
C GLU A 123 -5.49 -17.48 -11.02
N GLU A 124 -4.47 -17.76 -10.22
CA GLU A 124 -4.44 -18.90 -9.28
C GLU A 124 -5.25 -18.63 -8.01
N GLY A 125 -5.82 -17.43 -7.88
CA GLY A 125 -6.64 -17.03 -6.73
C GLY A 125 -5.85 -16.55 -5.50
N HIS A 126 -4.54 -16.40 -5.60
CA HIS A 126 -3.77 -15.73 -4.54
C HIS A 126 -4.20 -14.27 -4.43
N LYS A 127 -4.47 -13.83 -3.21
CA LYS A 127 -4.99 -12.48 -2.92
C LYS A 127 -4.12 -11.76 -1.90
N ILE A 128 -3.80 -10.52 -2.21
CA ILE A 128 -3.25 -9.57 -1.24
C ILE A 128 -4.36 -8.59 -0.86
N HIS A 129 -4.55 -8.44 0.43
CA HIS A 129 -5.40 -7.41 1.01
C HIS A 129 -4.51 -6.38 1.68
N VAL A 130 -4.70 -5.11 1.35
CA VAL A 130 -4.09 -3.98 2.05
C VAL A 130 -5.17 -2.95 2.32
N VAL A 131 -5.26 -2.46 3.55
CA VAL A 131 -6.22 -1.42 3.92
C VAL A 131 -5.46 -0.24 4.51
N GLY A 132 -5.78 0.93 4.03
CA GLY A 132 -5.26 2.19 4.54
C GLY A 132 -6.34 3.19 4.90
N THR A 133 -5.96 4.14 5.70
CA THR A 133 -6.79 5.29 6.13
C THR A 133 -5.94 6.53 6.29
N ILE A 134 -6.59 7.66 6.47
CA ILE A 134 -5.94 8.91 6.87
C ILE A 134 -6.16 9.09 8.38
N GLY A 135 -5.08 9.27 9.11
CA GLY A 135 -5.11 9.49 10.55
C GLY A 135 -5.62 10.89 10.93
N ILE A 136 -5.82 11.11 12.21
CA ILE A 136 -6.38 12.37 12.74
C ILE A 136 -5.52 13.60 12.40
N ASN A 137 -4.20 13.42 12.30
CA ASN A 137 -3.26 14.49 11.94
C ASN A 137 -3.02 14.58 10.44
N GLY A 138 -3.78 13.84 9.60
CA GLY A 138 -3.64 13.81 8.15
C GLY A 138 -2.56 12.86 7.64
N GLU A 139 -1.94 12.06 8.52
CA GLU A 139 -0.94 11.06 8.12
C GLU A 139 -1.59 9.83 7.45
N GLU A 140 -0.96 9.33 6.41
CA GLU A 140 -1.34 8.09 5.73
C GLU A 140 -0.98 6.88 6.61
N ARG A 141 -1.90 5.94 6.77
CA ARG A 141 -1.74 4.78 7.66
C ARG A 141 -2.12 3.48 6.97
N ILE A 142 -1.37 2.40 7.24
CA ILE A 142 -1.79 1.03 6.95
C ILE A 142 -2.48 0.49 8.20
N VAL A 143 -3.70 -0.03 8.04
CA VAL A 143 -4.51 -0.57 9.15
C VAL A 143 -4.80 -2.06 9.04
N ASN A 144 -4.55 -2.64 7.88
CA ASN A 144 -4.60 -4.10 7.68
C ASN A 144 -3.69 -4.50 6.50
N ILE A 145 -3.00 -5.60 6.62
CA ILE A 145 -2.23 -6.22 5.53
C ILE A 145 -2.34 -7.75 5.62
N LYS A 146 -2.72 -8.39 4.51
CA LYS A 146 -2.96 -9.85 4.44
C LYS A 146 -3.84 -10.37 5.60
N LYS A 147 -4.87 -9.60 5.99
CA LYS A 147 -5.81 -9.90 7.09
C LYS A 147 -5.20 -9.83 8.50
N HIS A 148 -3.97 -9.33 8.65
CA HIS A 148 -3.43 -8.97 9.96
C HIS A 148 -3.76 -7.52 10.26
N ASP A 149 -4.29 -7.29 11.42
CA ASP A 149 -4.54 -5.93 11.91
C ASP A 149 -3.23 -5.30 12.35
N VAL A 150 -3.01 -4.12 11.85
CA VAL A 150 -1.89 -3.24 12.19
C VAL A 150 -2.44 -1.83 12.31
N ASP A 151 -1.68 -0.92 12.84
CA ASP A 151 -2.01 0.50 12.80
C ASP A 151 -0.71 1.30 12.79
N MET A 152 -0.26 1.67 11.60
CA MET A 152 1.06 2.26 11.42
C MET A 152 1.05 3.35 10.37
N ALA A 153 1.65 4.49 10.69
CA ALA A 153 1.90 5.54 9.70
C ALA A 153 2.83 5.03 8.59
N ILE A 154 2.53 5.38 7.35
CA ILE A 154 3.34 5.02 6.19
C ILE A 154 4.58 5.93 6.16
N SER A 155 5.73 5.32 5.94
CA SER A 155 7.01 5.99 5.67
C SER A 155 7.54 5.56 4.31
N ASP A 156 8.44 6.34 3.75
CA ASP A 156 9.08 6.05 2.46
C ASP A 156 9.85 4.73 2.48
N ASN A 157 10.41 4.36 3.62
CA ASN A 157 11.19 3.14 3.80
C ASN A 157 10.54 2.27 4.88
N MET A 158 10.06 1.10 4.49
CA MET A 158 9.43 0.17 5.42
C MET A 158 9.97 -1.25 5.22
N ILE A 159 9.87 -2.06 6.28
CA ILE A 159 10.10 -3.50 6.20
C ILE A 159 8.80 -4.20 6.59
N TYR A 160 8.38 -5.17 5.78
CA TYR A 160 7.27 -6.06 6.06
C TYR A 160 7.79 -7.48 6.14
N LEU A 161 7.61 -8.15 7.27
CA LEU A 161 8.08 -9.50 7.48
C LEU A 161 7.03 -10.38 8.19
N GLY A 162 7.10 -11.67 7.93
CA GLY A 162 6.32 -12.68 8.61
C GLY A 162 7.23 -13.54 9.50
N ASN A 163 6.73 -13.87 10.69
CA ASN A 163 7.50 -14.60 11.67
C ASN A 163 6.63 -15.60 12.46
N ASP A 164 7.30 -16.52 13.14
CA ASP A 164 6.67 -17.32 14.19
C ASP A 164 6.38 -16.43 15.40
N ASP A 165 5.22 -16.62 16.04
CA ASP A 165 4.85 -15.84 17.22
C ASP A 165 5.47 -16.44 18.49
N VAL A 166 6.78 -16.28 18.65
CA VAL A 166 7.56 -16.82 19.77
C VAL A 166 8.42 -15.74 20.44
N PRO A 167 8.74 -15.89 21.74
CA PRO A 167 9.62 -14.96 22.43
C PRO A 167 11.00 -14.81 21.75
N GLY A 168 11.56 -13.59 21.81
CA GLY A 168 12.89 -13.27 21.31
C GLY A 168 12.96 -12.81 19.87
N VAL A 169 11.91 -13.00 19.03
CA VAL A 169 11.92 -12.63 17.60
C VAL A 169 12.15 -11.14 17.41
N ILE A 170 11.45 -10.29 18.17
CA ILE A 170 11.60 -8.83 18.10
C ILE A 170 13.06 -8.44 18.39
N GLY A 171 13.67 -9.04 19.41
CA GLY A 171 15.07 -8.79 19.75
C GLY A 171 16.02 -9.19 18.62
N ALA A 172 15.82 -10.36 18.03
CA ALA A 172 16.65 -10.87 16.93
C ALA A 172 16.53 -9.97 15.67
N VAL A 173 15.32 -9.48 15.35
CA VAL A 173 15.09 -8.53 14.25
C VAL A 173 15.82 -7.21 14.53
N GLY A 174 15.63 -6.64 15.74
CA GLY A 174 16.28 -5.39 16.12
C GLY A 174 17.81 -5.46 16.11
N GLU A 175 18.37 -6.57 16.66
CA GLU A 175 19.81 -6.82 16.66
C GLU A 175 20.36 -6.93 15.22
N THR A 176 19.65 -7.66 14.36
CA THR A 176 20.07 -7.88 12.96
C THR A 176 20.10 -6.59 12.18
N LEU A 177 19.05 -5.75 12.31
CA LEU A 177 18.97 -4.44 11.65
C LEU A 177 20.00 -3.46 12.22
N GLY A 178 20.16 -3.41 13.55
CA GLY A 178 21.16 -2.56 14.20
C GLY A 178 22.59 -2.90 13.78
N LYS A 179 22.96 -4.19 13.69
CA LYS A 179 24.26 -4.63 13.14
C LYS A 179 24.44 -4.32 11.65
N ALA A 180 23.36 -4.11 10.92
CA ALA A 180 23.39 -3.66 9.52
C ALA A 180 23.38 -2.14 9.38
N GLY A 181 23.38 -1.38 10.50
CA GLY A 181 23.34 0.09 10.50
C GLY A 181 21.96 0.66 10.17
N VAL A 182 20.91 -0.13 10.24
CA VAL A 182 19.52 0.30 9.97
C VAL A 182 18.85 0.67 11.28
N ASN A 183 18.42 1.92 11.43
CA ASN A 183 17.66 2.40 12.57
C ASN A 183 16.15 2.16 12.35
N ILE A 184 15.50 1.61 13.38
CA ILE A 184 14.06 1.38 13.40
C ILE A 184 13.38 2.57 14.07
N ALA A 185 12.54 3.30 13.34
CA ALA A 185 11.79 4.41 13.90
C ALA A 185 10.53 3.93 14.63
N THR A 186 9.79 2.99 14.01
CA THR A 186 8.58 2.40 14.60
C THR A 186 8.48 0.93 14.22
N MET A 187 7.90 0.12 15.11
CA MET A 187 7.58 -1.28 14.86
C MET A 187 6.17 -1.59 15.33
N ASN A 188 5.38 -2.23 14.48
CA ASN A 188 4.06 -2.74 14.82
C ASN A 188 4.00 -4.25 14.56
N VAL A 189 3.40 -5.00 15.47
CA VAL A 189 3.25 -6.46 15.38
C VAL A 189 1.77 -6.80 15.26
N GLY A 190 1.40 -7.36 14.11
CA GLY A 190 0.07 -7.89 13.87
C GLY A 190 0.04 -9.41 14.10
N ARG A 191 -0.85 -9.87 14.97
CA ARG A 191 -1.01 -11.30 15.28
C ARG A 191 -2.32 -11.81 14.73
N ARG A 192 -2.29 -13.04 14.20
CA ARG A 192 -3.50 -13.72 13.75
C ARG A 192 -3.31 -15.23 13.83
N ASN A 193 -4.05 -15.87 14.72
CA ASN A 193 -3.86 -17.31 15.05
C ASN A 193 -2.38 -17.59 15.39
N ASP A 194 -1.78 -18.57 14.71
CA ASP A 194 -0.38 -18.99 14.91
C ASP A 194 0.62 -18.23 14.02
N SER A 195 0.20 -17.13 13.38
CA SER A 195 1.06 -16.32 12.53
C SER A 195 1.18 -14.88 13.05
N ALA A 196 2.37 -14.34 12.94
CA ALA A 196 2.63 -12.95 13.24
C ALA A 196 3.32 -12.28 12.05
N ILE A 197 3.06 -11.00 11.91
CA ILE A 197 3.77 -10.12 11.00
C ILE A 197 4.39 -8.96 11.79
N MET A 198 5.47 -8.41 11.28
CA MET A 198 5.99 -7.14 11.74
C MET A 198 6.00 -6.16 10.57
N LEU A 199 5.55 -4.96 10.83
CA LEU A 199 5.68 -3.83 9.94
C LEU A 199 6.56 -2.79 10.64
N LEU A 200 7.66 -2.39 10.00
CA LEU A 200 8.64 -1.47 10.55
C LEU A 200 8.79 -0.27 9.64
N THR A 201 8.93 0.93 10.21
CA THR A 201 9.47 2.08 9.50
C THR A 201 10.96 2.22 9.84
N VAL A 202 11.77 2.54 8.85
CA VAL A 202 13.22 2.68 8.99
C VAL A 202 13.68 4.01 8.38
N ASP A 203 14.78 4.56 8.91
CA ASP A 203 15.24 5.91 8.55
C ASP A 203 15.93 5.96 7.17
N SER A 204 16.30 4.82 6.61
CA SER A 204 17.04 4.74 5.35
C SER A 204 16.65 3.51 4.55
N GLU A 205 17.06 3.51 3.28
CA GLU A 205 16.95 2.34 2.41
C GLU A 205 17.67 1.12 3.00
N VAL A 206 17.07 -0.06 2.84
CA VAL A 206 17.58 -1.32 3.38
C VAL A 206 18.21 -2.15 2.28
N GLU A 207 19.52 -2.34 2.37
CA GLU A 207 20.25 -3.16 1.42
C GLU A 207 19.79 -4.62 1.44
N GLU A 208 19.80 -5.28 0.29
CA GLU A 208 19.43 -6.71 0.17
C GLU A 208 20.27 -7.61 1.09
N LYS A 209 21.50 -7.21 1.43
CA LYS A 209 22.35 -7.95 2.39
C LYS A 209 21.74 -7.98 3.79
N ALA A 210 21.11 -6.89 4.23
CA ALA A 210 20.43 -6.84 5.52
C ALA A 210 19.13 -7.67 5.51
N LEU A 211 18.35 -7.59 4.42
CA LEU A 211 17.16 -8.43 4.24
C LEU A 211 17.49 -9.93 4.20
N LYS A 212 18.57 -10.32 3.55
CA LYS A 212 19.05 -11.71 3.56
C LYS A 212 19.40 -12.19 4.97
N LYS A 213 20.01 -11.33 5.80
CA LYS A 213 20.29 -11.68 7.21
C LYS A 213 18.99 -11.86 8.00
N LEU A 214 17.97 -11.03 7.78
CA LEU A 214 16.65 -11.21 8.41
C LEU A 214 16.03 -12.53 7.98
N ARG A 215 16.01 -12.84 6.70
CA ARG A 215 15.44 -14.09 6.17
C ARG A 215 16.17 -15.36 6.65
N ASN A 216 17.43 -15.23 7.08
CA ASN A 216 18.22 -16.33 7.63
C ASN A 216 17.95 -16.59 9.13
N LEU A 217 17.21 -15.73 9.82
CA LEU A 217 16.76 -16.00 11.19
C LEU A 217 15.73 -17.12 11.15
N SER A 218 15.90 -18.15 11.99
CA SER A 218 15.05 -19.35 11.98
C SER A 218 13.57 -19.07 12.22
N GLN A 219 13.26 -17.97 12.92
CA GLN A 219 11.90 -17.55 13.23
C GLN A 219 11.25 -16.68 12.14
N ILE A 220 12.01 -16.23 11.14
CA ILE A 220 11.51 -15.37 10.05
C ILE A 220 11.15 -16.25 8.85
N LYS A 221 9.90 -16.14 8.42
CA LYS A 221 9.36 -16.88 7.26
C LYS A 221 9.68 -16.19 5.94
N TRP A 222 9.61 -14.87 5.94
CA TRP A 222 9.91 -14.01 4.80
C TRP A 222 10.10 -12.56 5.27
N ALA A 223 10.82 -11.76 4.50
CA ALA A 223 11.00 -10.33 4.74
C ALA A 223 11.11 -9.59 3.40
N TYR A 224 10.40 -8.48 3.29
CA TYR A 224 10.38 -7.58 2.14
C TYR A 224 10.74 -6.16 2.59
N TYR A 225 11.52 -5.48 1.78
CA TYR A 225 11.67 -4.04 1.86
C TYR A 225 10.60 -3.41 0.99
N LEU A 226 9.94 -2.38 1.49
CA LEU A 226 8.91 -1.62 0.80
C LEU A 226 9.45 -0.20 0.57
N ASP A 227 9.72 0.14 -0.69
CA ASP A 227 10.00 1.49 -1.14
C ASP A 227 8.67 2.17 -1.52
N LEU A 228 8.24 3.12 -0.69
CA LEU A 228 6.96 3.81 -0.84
C LEU A 228 7.13 5.31 -1.19
N LYS A 229 8.31 5.71 -1.66
CA LYS A 229 8.55 7.06 -2.20
C LYS A 229 7.64 7.32 -3.40
N LEU A 230 7.10 8.55 -3.51
CA LEU A 230 6.26 9.02 -4.61
C LEU A 230 7.04 9.94 -5.55
#